data_c149d1d69afead334be3f86b4d715b3d
#
_entry.id   c149d1d69afead334be3f86b4d715b3d
#
_cell.length_a   1.000
_cell.length_b   1.000
_cell.length_c   1.000
_cell.angle_alpha   90.00
_cell.angle_beta   90.00
_cell.angle_gamma   90.00
#
_symmetry.space_group_name_H-M   'P 1'
#
loop_
_entity.id
_entity.type
_entity.pdbx_description
1 polymer ?
#
loop_
_entity_poly.entity_id
_entity_poly.type
_entity_poly.pdbx_seq_one_letter_code
_entity_poly.pdbx_strand_id
1 'polypeptide(L)'
;MEEMLRKFKAEFEGVYYVFLEASDTVDAMDSDHKIYSDDDRRAAWGRYKRKSGQLYELRRVAKILGYTLEDINSWEEKVYNEYKKNSI
;
A
#
# COMPACT_ATOMS: atom_id res chain seq x y z
N MET A 1 -1.76 -22.53 12.16
CA MET A 1 -0.59 -21.71 11.79
C MET A 1 -0.61 -21.29 10.32
N GLU A 2 -0.74 -22.23 9.39
CA GLU A 2 -0.79 -21.91 7.96
C GLU A 2 -1.93 -20.99 7.57
N GLU A 3 -3.10 -21.17 8.16
CA GLU A 3 -4.24 -20.31 7.88
C GLU A 3 -4.01 -18.89 8.36
N MET A 4 -3.42 -18.72 9.54
CA MET A 4 -3.05 -17.40 10.05
C MET A 4 -2.05 -16.68 9.14
N LEU A 5 -1.05 -17.42 8.66
CA LEU A 5 -0.05 -16.86 7.76
C LEU A 5 -0.66 -16.46 6.42
N ARG A 6 -1.60 -17.25 5.91
CA ARG A 6 -2.32 -16.94 4.68
C ARG A 6 -3.16 -15.68 4.83
N LYS A 7 -3.86 -15.55 5.97
CA LYS A 7 -4.66 -14.35 6.27
C LYS A 7 -3.77 -13.12 6.41
N PHE A 8 -2.62 -13.27 7.05
CA PHE A 8 -1.67 -12.18 7.19
C PHE A 8 -1.16 -11.71 5.83
N LYS A 9 -0.78 -12.66 4.97
CA LYS A 9 -0.31 -12.33 3.63
C LYS A 9 -1.39 -11.60 2.82
N ALA A 10 -2.64 -12.08 2.90
CA ALA A 10 -3.76 -11.46 2.20
C ALA A 10 -4.00 -10.03 2.70
N GLU A 11 -3.91 -9.81 4.01
CA GLU A 11 -4.03 -8.48 4.59
C GLU A 11 -2.91 -7.54 4.11
N PHE A 12 -1.68 -8.04 4.10
CA PHE A 12 -0.54 -7.28 3.59
C PHE A 12 -0.77 -6.87 2.14
N GLU A 13 -1.17 -7.82 1.30
CA GLU A 13 -1.42 -7.55 -0.12
C GLU A 13 -2.52 -6.51 -0.31
N GLY A 14 -3.60 -6.60 0.48
CA GLY A 14 -4.70 -5.65 0.43
C GLY A 14 -4.29 -4.24 0.83
N VAL A 15 -3.54 -4.11 1.91
CA VAL A 15 -3.04 -2.80 2.37
C VAL A 15 -2.07 -2.21 1.35
N TYR A 16 -1.21 -3.02 0.78
CA TYR A 16 -0.27 -2.54 -0.22
C TYR A 16 -0.98 -2.04 -1.48
N TYR A 17 -2.02 -2.75 -1.93
CA TYR A 17 -2.84 -2.32 -3.07
C TYR A 17 -3.46 -0.94 -2.81
N VAL A 18 -4.07 -0.76 -1.65
CA VAL A 18 -4.68 0.52 -1.28
C VAL A 18 -3.62 1.62 -1.14
N PHE A 19 -2.43 1.26 -0.65
CA PHE A 19 -1.31 2.20 -0.58
C PHE A 19 -0.92 2.70 -1.97
N LEU A 20 -0.86 1.80 -2.97
CA LEU A 20 -0.55 2.20 -4.34
C LEU A 20 -1.60 3.15 -4.91
N GLU A 21 -2.89 2.89 -4.64
CA GLU A 21 -3.97 3.79 -5.05
C GLU A 21 -3.82 5.17 -4.39
N ALA A 22 -3.53 5.19 -3.09
CA ALA A 22 -3.36 6.44 -2.35
C ALA A 22 -2.15 7.22 -2.85
N SER A 23 -1.06 6.53 -3.18
CA SER A 23 0.14 7.15 -3.74
C SER A 23 -0.16 7.81 -5.09
N ASP A 24 -0.87 7.12 -5.97
CA ASP A 24 -1.24 7.68 -7.27
C ASP A 24 -2.19 8.87 -7.13
N THR A 25 -3.11 8.82 -6.16
CA THR A 25 -4.02 9.95 -5.90
C THR A 25 -3.25 11.19 -5.45
N VAL A 26 -2.28 11.03 -4.55
CA VAL A 26 -1.45 12.14 -4.09
C VAL A 26 -0.64 12.71 -5.24
N ASP A 27 -0.04 11.86 -6.05
CA ASP A 27 0.76 12.30 -7.20
C ASP A 27 -0.09 13.09 -8.21
N ALA A 28 -1.30 12.61 -8.49
CA ALA A 28 -2.22 13.28 -9.41
C ALA A 28 -2.63 14.65 -8.85
N MET A 29 -2.93 14.73 -7.56
CA MET A 29 -3.32 16.01 -6.92
C MET A 29 -2.18 16.99 -6.85
N ASP A 30 -0.95 16.52 -6.59
CA ASP A 30 0.23 17.39 -6.56
C ASP A 30 0.59 17.92 -7.95
N SER A 31 0.29 17.14 -9.00
CA SER A 31 0.55 17.55 -10.37
C SER A 31 -0.44 18.61 -10.88
N ASP A 32 -1.61 18.71 -10.26
CA ASP A 32 -2.68 19.59 -10.74
C ASP A 32 -3.40 20.28 -9.58
N HIS A 33 -2.69 21.15 -8.87
CA HIS A 33 -3.23 21.86 -7.71
C HIS A 33 -4.34 22.84 -8.04
N LYS A 34 -4.59 23.17 -9.30
CA LYS A 34 -5.64 24.09 -9.68
C LYS A 34 -7.03 23.50 -9.61
N ILE A 35 -7.13 22.16 -9.71
CA ILE A 35 -8.40 21.44 -9.75
C ILE A 35 -8.84 21.00 -8.35
N TYR A 36 -7.88 20.75 -7.45
CA TYR A 36 -8.17 20.20 -6.13
C TYR A 36 -8.03 21.22 -5.03
N SER A 37 -8.98 21.24 -4.11
CA SER A 37 -8.93 22.13 -2.95
C SER A 37 -7.83 21.70 -1.97
N ASP A 38 -7.45 22.61 -1.07
CA ASP A 38 -6.48 22.30 -0.02
C ASP A 38 -6.99 21.19 0.91
N ASP A 39 -8.31 21.18 1.19
CA ASP A 39 -8.92 20.14 2.03
C ASP A 39 -8.85 18.76 1.37
N ASP A 40 -9.12 18.68 0.07
CA ASP A 40 -9.01 17.44 -0.68
C ASP A 40 -7.59 16.90 -0.67
N ARG A 41 -6.62 17.77 -0.87
CA ARG A 41 -5.20 17.40 -0.86
C ARG A 41 -4.76 16.92 0.51
N ARG A 42 -5.22 17.60 1.56
CA ARG A 42 -4.93 17.22 2.95
C ARG A 42 -5.49 15.84 3.29
N ALA A 43 -6.73 15.58 2.86
CA ALA A 43 -7.37 14.27 3.05
C ALA A 43 -6.62 13.16 2.32
N ALA A 44 -6.18 13.40 1.08
CA ALA A 44 -5.42 12.44 0.30
C ALA A 44 -4.07 12.12 0.95
N TRP A 45 -3.35 13.15 1.42
CA TRP A 45 -2.08 12.98 2.12
C TRP A 45 -2.26 12.23 3.44
N GLY A 46 -3.35 12.48 4.16
CA GLY A 46 -3.66 11.78 5.40
C GLY A 46 -3.87 10.28 5.16
N ARG A 47 -4.60 9.94 4.11
CA ARG A 47 -4.83 8.54 3.73
C ARG A 47 -3.51 7.86 3.33
N TYR A 48 -2.69 8.53 2.54
CA TYR A 48 -1.38 8.03 2.14
C TYR A 48 -0.51 7.72 3.35
N LYS A 49 -0.43 8.66 4.29
CA LYS A 49 0.38 8.49 5.50
C LYS A 49 -0.10 7.33 6.37
N ARG A 50 -1.42 7.17 6.51
CA ARG A 50 -2.01 6.06 7.28
C ARG A 50 -1.64 4.71 6.66
N LYS A 51 -1.78 4.59 5.34
CA LYS A 51 -1.46 3.34 4.64
C LYS A 51 0.02 3.04 4.66
N SER A 52 0.86 4.06 4.54
CA SER A 52 2.31 3.92 4.68
C SER A 52 2.70 3.40 6.07
N GLY A 53 2.08 3.94 7.12
CA GLY A 53 2.30 3.49 8.49
C GLY A 53 1.85 2.04 8.70
N GLN A 54 0.69 1.67 8.17
CA GLN A 54 0.20 0.29 8.23
C GLN A 54 1.16 -0.68 7.54
N LEU A 55 1.69 -0.31 6.38
CA LEU A 55 2.67 -1.13 5.67
C LEU A 55 3.95 -1.30 6.47
N TYR A 56 4.43 -0.24 7.09
CA TYR A 56 5.63 -0.30 7.92
C TYR A 56 5.45 -1.33 9.04
N GLU A 57 4.31 -1.28 9.73
CA GLU A 57 4.00 -2.23 10.81
C GLU A 57 3.85 -3.64 10.29
N LEU A 58 3.18 -3.83 9.16
CA LEU A 58 3.00 -5.15 8.57
C LEU A 58 4.32 -5.76 8.12
N ARG A 59 5.23 -4.96 7.57
CA ARG A 59 6.58 -5.42 7.21
C ARG A 59 7.36 -5.85 8.45
N ARG A 60 7.23 -5.10 9.53
CA ARG A 60 7.86 -5.45 10.79
C ARG A 60 7.33 -6.77 11.34
N VAL A 61 6.01 -6.94 11.34
CA VAL A 61 5.37 -8.18 11.79
C VAL A 61 5.77 -9.35 10.90
N ALA A 62 5.84 -9.16 9.59
CA ALA A 62 6.26 -10.20 8.66
C ALA A 62 7.65 -10.74 9.01
N LYS A 63 8.58 -9.86 9.32
CA LYS A 63 9.92 -10.25 9.74
C LYS A 63 9.93 -11.03 11.03
N ILE A 64 9.10 -10.61 12.00
CA ILE A 64 8.95 -11.31 13.28
C ILE A 64 8.40 -12.73 13.04
N LEU A 65 7.49 -12.89 12.08
CA LEU A 65 6.92 -14.19 11.72
C LEU A 65 7.89 -15.09 10.94
N GLY A 66 9.06 -14.58 10.56
CA GLY A 66 10.08 -15.35 9.89
C GLY A 66 10.16 -15.17 8.37
N TYR A 67 9.37 -14.26 7.81
CA TYR A 67 9.47 -13.97 6.38
C TYR A 67 10.72 -13.15 6.08
N THR A 68 11.35 -13.47 4.95
CA THR A 68 12.55 -12.75 4.50
C THR A 68 12.15 -11.49 3.74
N LEU A 69 13.13 -10.60 3.55
CA LEU A 69 12.94 -9.43 2.72
C LEU A 69 12.56 -9.82 1.28
N GLU A 70 13.12 -10.91 0.77
CA GLU A 70 12.77 -11.44 -0.56
C GLU A 70 11.31 -11.83 -0.64
N ASP A 71 10.78 -12.48 0.41
CA ASP A 71 9.36 -12.85 0.47
C ASP A 71 8.47 -11.61 0.38
N ILE A 72 8.78 -10.60 1.19
CA ILE A 72 8.00 -9.35 1.24
C ILE A 72 8.07 -8.64 -0.11
N ASN A 73 9.24 -8.54 -0.71
CA ASN A 73 9.41 -7.92 -2.02
C ASN A 73 8.65 -8.66 -3.11
N SER A 74 8.60 -9.99 -3.03
CA SER A 74 7.84 -10.83 -3.96
C SER A 74 6.34 -10.52 -3.87
N TRP A 75 5.80 -10.37 -2.66
CA TRP A 75 4.39 -10.02 -2.46
C TRP A 75 4.08 -8.63 -3.03
N GLU A 76 4.95 -7.66 -2.76
CA GLU A 76 4.77 -6.29 -3.26
C GLU A 76 4.83 -6.24 -4.78
N GLU A 77 5.76 -6.97 -5.38
CA GLU A 77 5.89 -7.02 -6.84
C GLU A 77 4.64 -7.62 -7.49
N LYS A 78 4.11 -8.69 -6.91
CA LYS A 78 2.88 -9.31 -7.40
C LYS A 78 1.72 -8.34 -7.38
N VAL A 79 1.52 -7.64 -6.26
CA VAL A 79 0.44 -6.67 -6.09
C VAL A 79 0.64 -5.49 -7.03
N TYR A 80 1.87 -5.00 -7.17
CA TYR A 80 2.18 -3.91 -8.07
C TYR A 80 1.82 -4.24 -9.52
N ASN A 81 2.15 -5.46 -9.95
CA ASN A 81 1.83 -5.91 -11.30
C ASN A 81 0.32 -6.01 -11.53
N GLU A 82 -0.42 -6.52 -10.54
CA GLU A 82 -1.89 -6.58 -10.59
C GLU A 82 -2.49 -5.18 -10.63
N TYR A 83 -1.98 -4.27 -9.80
CA TYR A 83 -2.44 -2.88 -9.76
C TYR A 83 -2.22 -2.19 -11.11
N LYS A 84 -1.06 -2.33 -11.70
CA LYS A 84 -0.75 -1.76 -13.02
C LYS A 84 -1.68 -2.28 -14.09
N LYS A 85 -1.98 -3.58 -14.06
CA LYS A 85 -2.87 -4.24 -15.01
C LYS A 85 -4.30 -3.71 -14.89
N ASN A 86 -4.76 -3.45 -13.68
CA ASN A 86 -6.13 -2.98 -13.42
C ASN A 86 -6.30 -1.47 -13.64
N SER A 87 -5.22 -0.69 -13.68
CA SER A 87 -5.29 0.75 -13.85
C SER A 87 -5.22 1.22 -15.30
N ILE A 88 -5.16 0.29 -16.25
CA ILE A 88 -5.27 0.56 -17.68
C ILE A 88 -6.75 0.42 -18.09
#